data_f7c02d83dbbc13a13ea625b884946f09
#
_entry.id   f7c02d83dbbc13a13ea625b884946f09
#
_cell.length_a   1.000
_cell.length_b   1.000
_cell.length_c   1.000
_cell.angle_alpha   90.00
_cell.angle_beta   90.00
_cell.angle_gamma   90.00
#
_symmetry.space_group_name_H-M   'P 1'
#
loop_
_entity.id
_entity.type
_entity.pdbx_description
1 polymer ?
#
loop_
_entity_poly.entity_id
_entity_poly.type
_entity_poly.pdbx_seq_one_letter_code
_entity_poly.pdbx_strand_id
1 'polypeptide(L)'
;MNKLSRYILIAAMVALVGFLAWYFSSVLTYIVISVVISLIGKPLVRRIRSWRIGRFQVPASLAALVALVLIFGLLTGFFLFLSPMVGNLFQQIHGLNLDQWVQQEPAFFAQINDMLRSFFPALPEDFSLITSVVDAVRNSISFSMLSNVVSEAATLLVDFGIGLFSVIFISYFFLLDENTFARMLQSVVPDKYEQNITRALDSINNLLVRYFLGISLETVLITVLNTLGLHYIAGLNFSMAVVLAFISGVVNVIPYVGPLTGGAFGTVIGFVSQYEHLNDTPAGLYFLTLVAIFVVTHLVDVFVFQPYIYANSVKAHPLEIFIVILLAANIGGIVGMLVAIPSYTVIRVFAAEFLSQFKVVQRLTQRMKEDIE
;
A
#
# COMPACT_ATOMS: atom_id res chain seq x y z
N MET A 1 7.99 -22.82 41.66
CA MET A 1 7.75 -23.33 40.29
C MET A 1 9.07 -23.80 39.69
N ASN A 2 9.15 -25.03 39.23
CA ASN A 2 10.33 -25.56 38.57
C ASN A 2 10.53 -24.82 37.24
N LYS A 3 11.81 -24.66 36.83
CA LYS A 3 12.13 -23.98 35.54
C LYS A 3 11.33 -24.57 34.37
N LEU A 4 11.10 -25.89 34.35
CA LEU A 4 10.32 -26.59 33.33
C LEU A 4 8.85 -26.15 33.31
N SER A 5 8.19 -26.04 34.46
CA SER A 5 6.78 -25.60 34.53
C SER A 5 6.60 -24.14 34.06
N ARG A 6 7.61 -23.28 34.27
CA ARG A 6 7.60 -21.90 33.77
C ARG A 6 7.71 -21.86 32.22
N TYR A 7 8.58 -22.70 31.62
CA TYR A 7 8.68 -22.77 30.16
C TYR A 7 7.42 -23.35 29.50
N ILE A 8 6.82 -24.36 30.12
CA ILE A 8 5.55 -24.94 29.62
C ILE A 8 4.43 -23.90 29.69
N LEU A 9 4.32 -23.13 30.77
CA LEU A 9 3.34 -22.04 30.92
C LEU A 9 3.54 -20.95 29.85
N ILE A 10 4.77 -20.55 29.61
CA ILE A 10 5.11 -19.54 28.57
C ILE A 10 4.74 -20.09 27.19
N ALA A 11 5.12 -21.31 26.87
CA ALA A 11 4.78 -21.96 25.60
C ALA A 11 3.27 -22.08 25.39
N ALA A 12 2.53 -22.49 26.43
CA ALA A 12 1.06 -22.56 26.39
C ALA A 12 0.42 -21.17 26.20
N MET A 13 0.94 -20.15 26.87
CA MET A 13 0.46 -18.77 26.69
C MET A 13 0.72 -18.25 25.28
N VAL A 14 1.91 -18.48 24.73
CA VAL A 14 2.25 -18.08 23.36
C VAL A 14 1.37 -18.84 22.34
N ALA A 15 1.15 -20.13 22.54
CA ALA A 15 0.26 -20.94 21.69
C ALA A 15 -1.19 -20.44 21.76
N LEU A 16 -1.69 -20.10 22.96
CA LEU A 16 -3.03 -19.55 23.15
C LEU A 16 -3.18 -18.19 22.45
N VAL A 17 -2.21 -17.28 22.63
CA VAL A 17 -2.23 -15.97 21.98
C VAL A 17 -2.16 -16.13 20.45
N GLY A 18 -1.32 -17.02 19.94
CA GLY A 18 -1.24 -17.32 18.51
C GLY A 18 -2.56 -17.89 17.95
N PHE A 19 -3.20 -18.81 18.68
CA PHE A 19 -4.50 -19.35 18.32
C PHE A 19 -5.60 -18.27 18.31
N LEU A 20 -5.66 -17.43 19.34
CA LEU A 20 -6.61 -16.32 19.40
C LEU A 20 -6.38 -15.31 18.28
N ALA A 21 -5.12 -14.98 17.97
CA ALA A 21 -4.77 -14.08 16.87
C ALA A 21 -5.20 -14.66 15.50
N TRP A 22 -5.02 -15.96 15.29
CA TRP A 22 -5.48 -16.64 14.09
C TRP A 22 -7.01 -16.69 14.01
N TYR A 23 -7.68 -17.06 15.12
CA TYR A 23 -9.13 -17.16 15.17
C TYR A 23 -9.83 -15.82 14.96
N PHE A 24 -9.29 -14.74 15.55
CA PHE A 24 -9.81 -13.37 15.43
C PHE A 24 -9.07 -12.54 14.36
N SER A 25 -8.51 -13.17 13.34
CA SER A 25 -7.72 -12.48 12.31
C SER A 25 -8.47 -11.34 11.61
N SER A 26 -9.77 -11.48 11.35
CA SER A 26 -10.61 -10.42 10.79
C SER A 26 -10.70 -9.20 11.71
N VAL A 27 -10.88 -9.42 13.01
CA VAL A 27 -10.92 -8.32 14.00
C VAL A 27 -9.56 -7.63 14.09
N LEU A 28 -8.47 -8.39 14.08
CA LEU A 28 -7.12 -7.81 14.04
C LEU A 28 -6.89 -6.98 12.78
N THR A 29 -7.40 -7.44 11.64
CA THR A 29 -7.35 -6.67 10.39
C THR A 29 -8.11 -5.36 10.51
N TYR A 30 -9.32 -5.36 11.09
CA TYR A 30 -10.08 -4.13 11.34
C TYR A 30 -9.33 -3.17 12.27
N ILE A 31 -8.70 -3.69 13.34
CA ILE A 31 -7.88 -2.90 14.26
C ILE A 31 -6.69 -2.28 13.51
N VAL A 32 -5.96 -3.05 12.71
CA VAL A 32 -4.79 -2.56 11.94
C VAL A 32 -5.21 -1.46 10.97
N ILE A 33 -6.28 -1.67 10.19
CA ILE A 33 -6.81 -0.65 9.26
C ILE A 33 -7.22 0.61 10.05
N SER A 34 -7.90 0.45 11.19
CA SER A 34 -8.33 1.57 12.03
C SER A 34 -7.16 2.36 12.61
N VAL A 35 -6.09 1.68 13.00
CA VAL A 35 -4.84 2.34 13.43
C VAL A 35 -4.28 3.19 12.28
N VAL A 36 -4.18 2.64 11.06
CA VAL A 36 -3.69 3.39 9.89
C VAL A 36 -4.55 4.63 9.64
N ILE A 37 -5.88 4.48 9.59
CA ILE A 37 -6.81 5.60 9.39
C ILE A 37 -6.66 6.63 10.51
N SER A 38 -6.51 6.20 11.76
CA SER A 38 -6.32 7.11 12.88
C SER A 38 -4.99 7.86 12.79
N LEU A 39 -3.92 7.20 12.37
CA LEU A 39 -2.61 7.84 12.20
C LEU A 39 -2.65 8.92 11.10
N ILE A 40 -3.29 8.65 9.98
CA ILE A 40 -3.52 9.62 8.91
C ILE A 40 -4.45 10.75 9.38
N GLY A 41 -5.45 10.43 10.19
CA GLY A 41 -6.46 11.37 10.67
C GLY A 41 -6.00 12.28 11.83
N LYS A 42 -5.00 11.88 12.62
CA LYS A 42 -4.51 12.66 13.77
C LYS A 42 -4.13 14.10 13.44
N PRO A 43 -3.31 14.39 12.41
CA PRO A 43 -2.99 15.75 12.04
C PRO A 43 -4.24 16.58 11.69
N LEU A 44 -5.22 15.95 11.04
CA LEU A 44 -6.48 16.58 10.66
C LEU A 44 -7.31 16.94 11.91
N VAL A 45 -7.43 16.00 12.85
CA VAL A 45 -8.12 16.24 14.14
C VAL A 45 -7.45 17.38 14.90
N ARG A 46 -6.11 17.39 14.99
CA ARG A 46 -5.36 18.47 15.66
C ARG A 46 -5.61 19.83 14.99
N ARG A 47 -5.67 19.86 13.67
CA ARG A 47 -5.96 21.06 12.89
C ARG A 47 -7.38 21.56 13.13
N ILE A 48 -8.38 20.66 13.12
CA ILE A 48 -9.79 21.01 13.39
C ILE A 48 -9.96 21.50 14.83
N ARG A 49 -9.32 20.86 15.81
CA ARG A 49 -9.34 21.30 17.21
C ARG A 49 -8.70 22.67 17.44
N SER A 50 -7.75 23.07 16.60
CA SER A 50 -7.14 24.41 16.68
C SER A 50 -8.06 25.52 16.19
N TRP A 51 -9.14 25.17 15.48
CA TRP A 51 -10.14 26.16 15.04
C TRP A 51 -10.95 26.66 16.21
N ARG A 52 -11.04 27.98 16.33
CA ARG A 52 -11.86 28.68 17.30
C ARG A 52 -13.04 29.31 16.57
N ILE A 53 -14.25 28.89 16.89
CA ILE A 53 -15.49 29.52 16.41
C ILE A 53 -15.96 30.43 17.51
N GLY A 54 -15.53 31.70 17.46
CA GLY A 54 -15.78 32.68 18.51
C GLY A 54 -15.06 32.33 19.82
N ARG A 55 -15.80 32.09 20.90
CA ARG A 55 -15.27 31.70 22.23
C ARG A 55 -15.18 30.19 22.43
N PHE A 56 -15.71 29.38 21.53
CA PHE A 56 -15.76 27.93 21.65
C PHE A 56 -14.62 27.26 20.88
N GLN A 57 -13.91 26.32 21.54
CA GLN A 57 -13.02 25.37 20.86
C GLN A 57 -13.81 24.16 20.43
N VAL A 58 -13.49 23.61 19.26
CA VAL A 58 -14.13 22.39 18.76
C VAL A 58 -13.80 21.23 19.70
N PRO A 59 -14.81 20.54 20.30
CA PRO A 59 -14.58 19.40 21.19
C PRO A 59 -13.91 18.25 20.43
N ALA A 60 -13.11 17.43 21.14
CA ALA A 60 -12.36 16.33 20.55
C ALA A 60 -13.26 15.33 19.80
N SER A 61 -14.43 15.02 20.36
CA SER A 61 -15.41 14.11 19.75
C SER A 61 -15.91 14.60 18.39
N LEU A 62 -16.24 15.89 18.30
CA LEU A 62 -16.70 16.50 17.05
C LEU A 62 -15.55 16.59 16.03
N ALA A 63 -14.35 16.94 16.46
CA ALA A 63 -13.18 16.99 15.59
C ALA A 63 -12.82 15.60 15.01
N ALA A 64 -12.89 14.54 15.82
CA ALA A 64 -12.68 13.17 15.38
C ALA A 64 -13.75 12.73 14.37
N LEU A 65 -15.02 13.03 14.64
CA LEU A 65 -16.13 12.70 13.75
C LEU A 65 -16.00 13.44 12.41
N VAL A 66 -15.72 14.74 12.43
CA VAL A 66 -15.52 15.54 11.20
C VAL A 66 -14.32 15.03 10.41
N ALA A 67 -13.21 14.68 11.07
CA ALA A 67 -12.05 14.11 10.40
C ALA A 67 -12.38 12.78 9.70
N LEU A 68 -13.14 11.89 10.36
CA LEU A 68 -13.58 10.63 9.76
C LEU A 68 -14.52 10.86 8.57
N VAL A 69 -15.51 11.75 8.72
CA VAL A 69 -16.42 12.09 7.61
C VAL A 69 -15.64 12.65 6.42
N LEU A 70 -14.62 13.49 6.65
CA LEU A 70 -13.77 14.00 5.58
C LEU A 70 -12.93 12.88 4.93
N ILE A 71 -12.30 11.99 5.72
CA ILE A 71 -11.49 10.88 5.18
C ILE A 71 -12.36 9.92 4.38
N PHE A 72 -13.45 9.42 4.97
CA PHE A 72 -14.33 8.47 4.28
C PHE A 72 -15.12 9.11 3.15
N GLY A 73 -15.54 10.37 3.30
CA GLY A 73 -16.19 11.13 2.24
C GLY A 73 -15.27 11.35 1.04
N LEU A 74 -14.00 11.67 1.28
CA LEU A 74 -13.00 11.82 0.23
C LEU A 74 -12.72 10.48 -0.45
N LEU A 75 -12.54 9.41 0.32
CA LEU A 75 -12.37 8.05 -0.22
C LEU A 75 -13.58 7.62 -1.06
N THR A 76 -14.79 7.77 -0.53
CA THR A 76 -16.03 7.41 -1.25
C THR A 76 -16.20 8.24 -2.51
N GLY A 77 -15.99 9.56 -2.42
CA GLY A 77 -16.07 10.46 -3.57
C GLY A 77 -15.05 10.08 -4.65
N PHE A 78 -13.85 9.71 -4.24
CA PHE A 78 -12.81 9.26 -5.15
C PHE A 78 -13.15 7.91 -5.82
N PHE A 79 -13.69 6.95 -5.08
CA PHE A 79 -14.16 5.69 -5.65
C PHE A 79 -15.33 5.88 -6.62
N LEU A 80 -16.28 6.76 -6.28
CA LEU A 80 -17.40 7.10 -7.19
C LEU A 80 -16.90 7.80 -8.45
N PHE A 81 -15.86 8.62 -8.35
CA PHE A 81 -15.21 9.27 -9.50
C PHE A 81 -14.49 8.25 -10.40
N LEU A 82 -13.78 7.27 -9.80
CA LEU A 82 -13.07 6.24 -10.55
C LEU A 82 -13.99 5.15 -11.15
N SER A 83 -15.09 4.83 -10.50
CA SER A 83 -15.98 3.73 -10.88
C SER A 83 -16.37 3.71 -12.36
N PRO A 84 -16.90 4.81 -12.96
CA PRO A 84 -17.22 4.83 -14.38
C PRO A 84 -15.97 4.71 -15.27
N MET A 85 -14.84 5.24 -14.82
CA MET A 85 -13.58 5.17 -15.56
C MET A 85 -13.04 3.74 -15.63
N VAL A 86 -13.09 3.02 -14.51
CA VAL A 86 -12.74 1.59 -14.43
C VAL A 86 -13.70 0.77 -15.29
N GLY A 87 -15.01 1.04 -15.25
CA GLY A 87 -15.99 0.39 -16.11
C GLY A 87 -15.69 0.55 -17.60
N ASN A 88 -15.33 1.75 -18.03
CA ASN A 88 -14.91 2.03 -19.41
C ASN A 88 -13.64 1.27 -19.80
N LEU A 89 -12.64 1.22 -18.90
CA LEU A 89 -11.43 0.45 -19.10
C LEU A 89 -11.76 -1.04 -19.35
N PHE A 90 -12.61 -1.62 -18.49
CA PHE A 90 -13.03 -3.02 -18.64
C PHE A 90 -13.74 -3.27 -19.97
N GLN A 91 -14.66 -2.40 -20.38
CA GLN A 91 -15.35 -2.53 -21.67
C GLN A 91 -14.38 -2.46 -22.84
N GLN A 92 -13.39 -1.56 -22.80
CA GLN A 92 -12.37 -1.47 -23.84
C GLN A 92 -11.53 -2.74 -23.90
N ILE A 93 -11.03 -3.25 -22.77
CA ILE A 93 -10.23 -4.49 -22.73
C ILE A 93 -11.04 -5.69 -23.21
N HIS A 94 -12.32 -5.81 -22.85
CA HIS A 94 -13.19 -6.89 -23.31
C HIS A 94 -13.53 -6.82 -24.80
N GLY A 95 -13.59 -5.61 -25.37
CA GLY A 95 -13.81 -5.41 -26.80
C GLY A 95 -12.61 -5.76 -27.68
N LEU A 96 -11.42 -5.88 -27.07
CA LEU A 96 -10.18 -6.18 -27.80
C LEU A 96 -10.10 -7.66 -28.16
N ASN A 97 -9.96 -7.94 -29.45
CA ASN A 97 -9.70 -9.27 -29.95
C ASN A 97 -8.18 -9.54 -29.91
N LEU A 98 -7.68 -9.82 -28.67
CA LEU A 98 -6.26 -9.96 -28.39
C LEU A 98 -5.57 -11.00 -29.30
N ASP A 99 -6.31 -12.04 -29.73
CA ASP A 99 -5.77 -13.07 -30.62
C ASP A 99 -5.54 -12.54 -32.06
N GLN A 100 -6.44 -11.69 -32.56
CA GLN A 100 -6.23 -11.01 -33.85
C GLN A 100 -5.05 -10.04 -33.79
N TRP A 101 -4.88 -9.43 -32.67
CA TRP A 101 -3.86 -8.42 -32.44
C TRP A 101 -2.44 -9.00 -32.46
N VAL A 102 -2.21 -10.12 -31.79
CA VAL A 102 -0.94 -10.85 -31.82
C VAL A 102 -0.60 -11.32 -33.26
N GLN A 103 -1.64 -11.60 -34.06
CA GLN A 103 -1.46 -12.04 -35.45
C GLN A 103 -1.15 -10.89 -36.43
N GLN A 104 -1.51 -9.64 -36.10
CA GLN A 104 -1.29 -8.50 -36.99
C GLN A 104 0.14 -7.96 -36.97
N GLU A 105 0.83 -8.07 -35.84
CA GLU A 105 2.20 -7.53 -35.68
C GLU A 105 3.19 -8.58 -35.12
N PRO A 106 3.35 -9.74 -35.81
CA PRO A 106 4.20 -10.80 -35.28
C PRO A 106 5.67 -10.38 -35.15
N ALA A 107 6.16 -9.49 -36.03
CA ALA A 107 7.54 -9.03 -36.02
C ALA A 107 7.86 -8.16 -34.81
N PHE A 108 6.93 -7.29 -34.38
CA PHE A 108 7.11 -6.43 -33.20
C PHE A 108 7.18 -7.28 -31.92
N PHE A 109 6.30 -8.26 -31.77
CA PHE A 109 6.30 -9.12 -30.61
C PHE A 109 7.48 -10.08 -30.57
N ALA A 110 7.94 -10.56 -31.74
CA ALA A 110 9.19 -11.31 -31.84
C ALA A 110 10.38 -10.50 -31.36
N GLN A 111 10.51 -9.23 -31.79
CA GLN A 111 11.59 -8.34 -31.34
C GLN A 111 11.60 -8.12 -29.83
N ILE A 112 10.41 -7.90 -29.21
CA ILE A 112 10.33 -7.76 -27.75
C ILE A 112 10.74 -9.06 -27.04
N ASN A 113 10.26 -10.20 -27.51
CA ASN A 113 10.62 -11.50 -26.96
C ASN A 113 12.13 -11.79 -27.11
N ASP A 114 12.74 -11.47 -28.24
CA ASP A 114 14.17 -11.62 -28.49
C ASP A 114 14.99 -10.68 -27.60
N MET A 115 14.52 -9.45 -27.41
CA MET A 115 15.13 -8.50 -26.48
C MET A 115 15.08 -9.03 -25.04
N LEU A 116 13.93 -9.52 -24.59
CA LEU A 116 13.77 -10.10 -23.25
C LEU A 116 14.68 -11.32 -23.05
N ARG A 117 14.78 -12.21 -24.05
CA ARG A 117 15.67 -13.37 -23.99
C ARG A 117 17.14 -12.98 -23.91
N SER A 118 17.53 -11.88 -24.58
CA SER A 118 18.90 -11.36 -24.49
C SER A 118 19.27 -10.89 -23.08
N PHE A 119 18.31 -10.31 -22.34
CA PHE A 119 18.49 -9.89 -20.94
C PHE A 119 18.27 -11.03 -19.93
N PHE A 120 17.42 -11.98 -20.26
CA PHE A 120 17.04 -13.10 -19.38
C PHE A 120 17.17 -14.45 -20.11
N PRO A 121 18.40 -14.97 -20.27
CA PRO A 121 18.64 -16.22 -21.01
C PRO A 121 17.96 -17.48 -20.43
N ALA A 122 17.46 -17.40 -19.19
CA ALA A 122 16.75 -18.49 -18.52
C ALA A 122 15.27 -18.58 -18.93
N LEU A 123 14.75 -17.67 -19.77
CA LEU A 123 13.36 -17.76 -20.25
C LEU A 123 13.18 -18.93 -21.22
N PRO A 124 12.07 -19.69 -21.12
CA PRO A 124 11.74 -20.76 -22.06
C PRO A 124 11.71 -20.30 -23.52
N GLU A 125 12.02 -21.18 -24.45
CA GLU A 125 12.01 -20.87 -25.89
C GLU A 125 10.60 -20.51 -26.42
N ASP A 126 9.57 -21.03 -25.79
CA ASP A 126 8.17 -20.76 -26.07
C ASP A 126 7.59 -19.56 -25.31
N PHE A 127 8.41 -18.89 -24.48
CA PHE A 127 7.97 -17.72 -23.72
C PHE A 127 7.55 -16.58 -24.63
N SER A 128 6.30 -16.13 -24.46
CA SER A 128 5.78 -14.92 -25.07
C SER A 128 5.26 -13.99 -23.97
N LEU A 129 5.87 -12.79 -23.88
CA LEU A 129 5.46 -11.77 -22.92
C LEU A 129 3.97 -11.46 -23.07
N ILE A 130 3.52 -11.30 -24.30
CA ILE A 130 2.14 -10.92 -24.59
C ILE A 130 1.17 -12.01 -24.20
N THR A 131 1.43 -13.27 -24.58
CA THR A 131 0.58 -14.37 -24.17
C THR A 131 0.50 -14.44 -22.65
N SER A 132 1.64 -14.30 -21.97
CA SER A 132 1.70 -14.30 -20.50
C SER A 132 0.93 -13.14 -19.88
N VAL A 133 1.00 -11.94 -20.46
CA VAL A 133 0.25 -10.78 -19.99
C VAL A 133 -1.24 -10.89 -20.31
N VAL A 134 -1.59 -11.34 -21.51
CA VAL A 134 -2.99 -11.60 -21.92
C VAL A 134 -3.62 -12.63 -21.00
N ASP A 135 -2.92 -13.72 -20.71
CA ASP A 135 -3.41 -14.76 -19.80
C ASP A 135 -3.48 -14.25 -18.35
N ALA A 136 -2.52 -13.46 -17.91
CA ALA A 136 -2.56 -12.81 -16.61
C ALA A 136 -3.76 -11.84 -16.50
N VAL A 137 -4.00 -11.04 -17.52
CA VAL A 137 -5.17 -10.13 -17.60
C VAL A 137 -6.46 -10.94 -17.63
N ARG A 138 -6.59 -11.94 -18.51
CA ARG A 138 -7.77 -12.82 -18.57
C ARG A 138 -8.05 -13.53 -17.26
N ASN A 139 -7.02 -14.07 -16.62
CA ASN A 139 -7.14 -14.81 -15.36
C ASN A 139 -7.40 -13.89 -14.15
N SER A 140 -6.81 -12.70 -14.15
CA SER A 140 -7.03 -11.71 -13.09
C SER A 140 -8.39 -11.01 -13.20
N ILE A 141 -8.93 -10.90 -14.42
CA ILE A 141 -10.22 -10.30 -14.75
C ILE A 141 -11.24 -11.43 -15.07
N SER A 142 -11.31 -12.43 -14.24
CA SER A 142 -12.37 -13.44 -14.41
C SER A 142 -13.73 -12.78 -14.21
N PHE A 143 -14.54 -12.74 -15.28
CA PHE A 143 -15.94 -12.26 -15.25
C PHE A 143 -16.77 -12.96 -14.17
N SER A 144 -16.36 -14.17 -13.77
CA SER A 144 -16.89 -14.88 -12.60
C SER A 144 -16.71 -14.12 -11.28
N MET A 145 -15.60 -13.36 -11.11
CA MET A 145 -15.47 -12.49 -9.94
C MET A 145 -16.52 -11.38 -9.93
N LEU A 146 -16.79 -10.77 -11.08
CA LEU A 146 -17.79 -9.68 -11.15
C LEU A 146 -19.24 -10.21 -11.05
N SER A 147 -19.54 -11.36 -11.67
CA SER A 147 -20.86 -11.98 -11.56
C SER A 147 -21.12 -12.57 -10.18
N ASN A 148 -20.08 -13.11 -9.52
CA ASN A 148 -20.17 -13.57 -8.13
C ASN A 148 -20.32 -12.39 -7.17
N VAL A 149 -19.65 -11.26 -7.41
CA VAL A 149 -19.84 -10.03 -6.63
C VAL A 149 -21.30 -9.55 -6.69
N VAL A 150 -21.99 -9.68 -7.80
CA VAL A 150 -23.41 -9.31 -7.92
C VAL A 150 -24.33 -10.34 -7.24
N SER A 151 -24.05 -11.63 -7.37
CA SER A 151 -24.85 -12.70 -6.75
C SER A 151 -24.59 -12.86 -5.24
N GLU A 152 -23.37 -12.57 -4.80
CA GLU A 152 -22.97 -12.54 -3.39
C GLU A 152 -23.12 -11.15 -2.75
N ALA A 153 -23.62 -10.15 -3.49
CA ALA A 153 -23.73 -8.76 -3.06
C ALA A 153 -24.47 -8.60 -1.72
N ALA A 154 -25.45 -9.43 -1.44
CA ALA A 154 -26.18 -9.38 -0.16
C ALA A 154 -25.29 -9.82 1.01
N THR A 155 -24.51 -10.89 0.86
CA THR A 155 -23.57 -11.37 1.89
C THR A 155 -22.37 -10.42 2.02
N LEU A 156 -21.85 -9.95 0.87
CA LEU A 156 -20.77 -8.95 0.86
C LEU A 156 -21.21 -7.62 1.47
N LEU A 157 -22.47 -7.19 1.27
CA LEU A 157 -22.99 -5.98 1.91
C LEU A 157 -23.06 -6.10 3.43
N VAL A 158 -23.39 -7.29 3.96
CA VAL A 158 -23.41 -7.53 5.41
C VAL A 158 -21.99 -7.57 5.97
N ASP A 159 -21.11 -8.38 5.36
CA ASP A 159 -19.71 -8.52 5.83
C ASP A 159 -18.92 -7.22 5.65
N PHE A 160 -19.09 -6.56 4.51
CA PHE A 160 -18.49 -5.25 4.26
C PHE A 160 -19.07 -4.17 5.18
N GLY A 161 -20.39 -4.20 5.46
CA GLY A 161 -21.06 -3.29 6.38
C GLY A 161 -20.55 -3.44 7.80
N ILE A 162 -20.43 -4.69 8.30
CA ILE A 162 -19.86 -4.97 9.62
C ILE A 162 -18.41 -4.54 9.70
N GLY A 163 -17.61 -4.88 8.68
CA GLY A 163 -16.20 -4.50 8.59
C GLY A 163 -16.01 -2.98 8.55
N LEU A 164 -16.75 -2.29 7.67
CA LEU A 164 -16.71 -0.84 7.54
C LEU A 164 -17.15 -0.14 8.83
N PHE A 165 -18.28 -0.59 9.43
CA PHE A 165 -18.75 -0.08 10.70
C PHE A 165 -17.69 -0.27 11.80
N SER A 166 -17.09 -1.47 11.88
CA SER A 166 -16.04 -1.78 12.86
C SER A 166 -14.82 -0.87 12.68
N VAL A 167 -14.38 -0.70 11.44
CA VAL A 167 -13.23 0.17 11.13
C VAL A 167 -13.55 1.63 11.47
N ILE A 168 -14.71 2.15 11.10
CA ILE A 168 -15.13 3.52 11.44
C ILE A 168 -15.21 3.70 12.95
N PHE A 169 -15.85 2.76 13.65
CA PHE A 169 -16.04 2.80 15.09
C PHE A 169 -14.69 2.77 15.84
N ILE A 170 -13.85 1.82 15.54
CA ILE A 170 -12.52 1.71 16.16
C ILE A 170 -11.65 2.94 15.84
N SER A 171 -11.65 3.41 14.58
CA SER A 171 -10.92 4.61 14.19
C SER A 171 -11.38 5.85 14.94
N TYR A 172 -12.70 5.99 15.17
CA TYR A 172 -13.26 7.09 15.96
C TYR A 172 -12.67 7.12 17.37
N PHE A 173 -12.65 5.99 18.06
CA PHE A 173 -12.09 5.93 19.41
C PHE A 173 -10.58 6.15 19.46
N PHE A 174 -9.85 5.69 18.46
CA PHE A 174 -8.40 5.95 18.35
C PHE A 174 -8.09 7.44 18.04
N LEU A 175 -8.99 8.14 17.37
CA LEU A 175 -8.87 9.57 17.11
C LEU A 175 -9.34 10.41 18.30
N LEU A 176 -10.34 9.93 19.04
CA LEU A 176 -10.90 10.61 20.19
C LEU A 176 -9.94 10.61 21.37
N ASP A 177 -9.32 9.49 21.67
CA ASP A 177 -8.41 9.31 22.80
C ASP A 177 -7.08 8.70 22.35
N GLU A 178 -6.14 9.58 22.04
CA GLU A 178 -4.80 9.23 21.56
C GLU A 178 -4.01 8.34 22.54
N ASN A 179 -4.36 8.37 23.82
CA ASN A 179 -3.59 7.74 24.90
C ASN A 179 -4.25 6.45 25.46
N THR A 180 -5.49 6.10 25.05
CA THR A 180 -6.18 4.92 25.61
C THR A 180 -5.40 3.64 25.36
N PHE A 181 -4.88 3.43 24.14
CA PHE A 181 -4.07 2.27 23.82
C PHE A 181 -2.75 2.24 24.61
N ALA A 182 -2.11 3.40 24.78
CA ALA A 182 -0.89 3.53 25.57
C ALA A 182 -1.16 3.19 27.04
N ARG A 183 -2.22 3.74 27.64
CA ARG A 183 -2.62 3.46 29.02
C ARG A 183 -2.97 1.98 29.25
N MET A 184 -3.68 1.34 28.29
CA MET A 184 -3.96 -0.10 28.36
C MET A 184 -2.68 -0.93 28.37
N LEU A 185 -1.71 -0.61 27.51
CA LEU A 185 -0.43 -1.30 27.50
C LEU A 185 0.38 -1.05 28.77
N GLN A 186 0.40 0.18 29.26
CA GLN A 186 1.08 0.54 30.51
C GLN A 186 0.49 -0.22 31.72
N SER A 187 -0.82 -0.40 31.79
CA SER A 187 -1.48 -1.12 32.90
C SER A 187 -1.15 -2.62 32.98
N VAL A 188 -0.65 -3.22 31.89
CA VAL A 188 -0.29 -4.66 31.83
C VAL A 188 1.18 -4.88 32.13
N VAL A 189 2.01 -3.81 32.07
CA VAL A 189 3.46 -3.89 32.19
C VAL A 189 3.90 -3.47 33.59
N PRO A 190 4.89 -4.16 34.21
CA PRO A 190 5.45 -3.73 35.48
C PRO A 190 6.03 -2.31 35.44
N ASP A 191 5.87 -1.54 36.52
CA ASP A 191 6.27 -0.12 36.64
C ASP A 191 7.71 0.15 36.18
N LYS A 192 8.60 -0.82 36.36
CA LYS A 192 10.00 -0.75 35.89
C LYS A 192 10.14 -0.45 34.39
N TYR A 193 9.18 -0.88 33.58
CA TYR A 193 9.24 -0.77 32.12
C TYR A 193 8.25 0.28 31.56
N GLU A 194 7.47 0.94 32.40
CA GLU A 194 6.46 1.91 31.99
C GLU A 194 7.04 3.03 31.11
N GLN A 195 8.20 3.56 31.53
CA GLN A 195 8.88 4.64 30.81
C GLN A 195 9.42 4.19 29.44
N ASN A 196 9.89 2.93 29.34
CA ASN A 196 10.35 2.38 28.07
C ASN A 196 9.17 2.15 27.12
N ILE A 197 8.03 1.65 27.62
CA ILE A 197 6.80 1.50 26.83
C ILE A 197 6.33 2.85 26.32
N THR A 198 6.28 3.87 27.16
CA THR A 198 5.85 5.22 26.76
C THR A 198 6.72 5.75 25.62
N ARG A 199 8.04 5.71 25.75
CA ARG A 199 8.97 6.13 24.70
C ARG A 199 8.83 5.31 23.42
N ALA A 200 8.66 3.99 23.54
CA ALA A 200 8.45 3.12 22.39
C ALA A 200 7.17 3.50 21.63
N LEU A 201 6.06 3.69 22.34
CA LEU A 201 4.78 4.04 21.74
C LEU A 201 4.78 5.42 21.08
N ASP A 202 5.40 6.41 21.71
CA ASP A 202 5.56 7.75 21.15
C ASP A 202 6.41 7.71 19.86
N SER A 203 7.52 6.96 19.90
CA SER A 203 8.40 6.77 18.74
C SER A 203 7.67 6.06 17.59
N ILE A 204 6.96 4.95 17.88
CA ILE A 204 6.16 4.21 16.90
C ILE A 204 5.09 5.12 16.29
N ASN A 205 4.33 5.82 17.12
CA ASN A 205 3.29 6.72 16.65
C ASN A 205 3.86 7.80 15.70
N ASN A 206 4.96 8.44 16.07
CA ASN A 206 5.58 9.49 15.28
C ASN A 206 6.13 8.96 13.94
N LEU A 207 6.80 7.81 13.95
CA LEU A 207 7.35 7.19 12.74
C LEU A 207 6.24 6.71 11.81
N LEU A 208 5.21 6.06 12.35
CA LEU A 208 4.10 5.55 11.55
C LEU A 208 3.24 6.68 10.96
N VAL A 209 2.96 7.75 11.72
CA VAL A 209 2.25 8.93 11.18
C VAL A 209 3.02 9.51 9.99
N ARG A 210 4.32 9.72 10.13
CA ARG A 210 5.15 10.24 9.05
C ARG A 210 5.16 9.30 7.84
N TYR A 211 5.29 7.99 8.08
CA TYR A 211 5.27 6.98 7.04
C TYR A 211 3.96 6.99 6.26
N PHE A 212 2.81 6.89 6.95
CA PHE A 212 1.51 6.83 6.25
C PHE A 212 1.13 8.12 5.54
N LEU A 213 1.46 9.28 6.12
CA LEU A 213 1.28 10.56 5.43
C LEU A 213 2.22 10.67 4.21
N GLY A 214 3.46 10.23 4.37
CA GLY A 214 4.45 10.22 3.30
C GLY A 214 3.99 9.37 2.12
N ILE A 215 3.63 8.11 2.37
CA ILE A 215 3.19 7.18 1.32
C ILE A 215 1.87 7.61 0.66
N SER A 216 0.94 8.22 1.43
CA SER A 216 -0.28 8.79 0.86
C SER A 216 0.02 9.94 -0.08
N LEU A 217 0.92 10.84 0.31
CA LEU A 217 1.37 11.94 -0.54
C LEU A 217 2.08 11.44 -1.80
N GLU A 218 2.97 10.48 -1.66
CA GLU A 218 3.70 9.83 -2.76
C GLU A 218 2.74 9.19 -3.77
N THR A 219 1.76 8.42 -3.31
CA THR A 219 0.72 7.84 -4.15
C THR A 219 -0.01 8.89 -4.98
N VAL A 220 -0.38 10.02 -4.36
CA VAL A 220 -1.03 11.13 -5.07
C VAL A 220 -0.10 11.76 -6.10
N LEU A 221 1.16 12.04 -5.74
CA LEU A 221 2.14 12.66 -6.63
C LEU A 221 2.45 11.77 -7.85
N ILE A 222 2.65 10.46 -7.64
CA ILE A 222 2.88 9.49 -8.71
C ILE A 222 1.64 9.38 -9.60
N THR A 223 0.43 9.34 -9.01
CA THR A 223 -0.82 9.32 -9.78
C THR A 223 -0.92 10.55 -10.67
N VAL A 224 -0.68 11.74 -10.12
CA VAL A 224 -0.73 12.98 -10.90
C VAL A 224 0.33 12.97 -12.01
N LEU A 225 1.57 12.62 -11.70
CA LEU A 225 2.67 12.66 -12.66
C LEU A 225 2.45 11.66 -13.80
N ASN A 226 2.05 10.42 -13.49
CA ASN A 226 1.70 9.43 -14.50
C ASN A 226 0.46 9.85 -15.30
N THR A 227 -0.56 10.43 -14.69
CA THR A 227 -1.75 10.93 -15.42
C THR A 227 -1.34 11.98 -16.46
N LEU A 228 -0.51 12.94 -16.06
CA LEU A 228 -0.02 13.97 -16.98
C LEU A 228 0.82 13.36 -18.12
N GLY A 229 1.72 12.44 -17.81
CA GLY A 229 2.52 11.75 -18.83
C GLY A 229 1.67 10.93 -19.80
N LEU A 230 0.76 10.10 -19.27
CA LEU A 230 -0.10 9.24 -20.08
C LEU A 230 -1.09 10.05 -20.93
N HIS A 231 -1.65 11.14 -20.39
CA HIS A 231 -2.62 11.95 -21.12
C HIS A 231 -1.97 12.87 -22.15
N TYR A 232 -0.95 13.65 -21.76
CA TYR A 232 -0.40 14.69 -22.62
C TYR A 232 0.74 14.19 -23.54
N ILE A 233 1.51 13.17 -23.11
CA ILE A 233 2.62 12.66 -23.90
C ILE A 233 2.19 11.43 -24.72
N ALA A 234 1.52 10.46 -24.06
CA ALA A 234 1.07 9.24 -24.75
C ALA A 234 -0.29 9.38 -25.45
N GLY A 235 -1.02 10.49 -25.25
CA GLY A 235 -2.30 10.75 -25.92
C GLY A 235 -3.47 9.88 -25.45
N LEU A 236 -3.34 9.18 -24.31
CA LEU A 236 -4.45 8.43 -23.75
C LEU A 236 -5.60 9.38 -23.34
N ASN A 237 -6.83 8.91 -23.44
CA ASN A 237 -7.94 9.69 -22.91
C ASN A 237 -7.77 9.86 -21.40
N PHE A 238 -8.27 10.98 -20.84
CA PHE A 238 -8.06 11.36 -19.46
C PHE A 238 -8.54 10.28 -18.47
N SER A 239 -9.68 9.66 -18.75
CA SER A 239 -10.27 8.60 -17.93
C SER A 239 -9.32 7.41 -17.80
N MET A 240 -8.79 6.92 -18.93
CA MET A 240 -7.83 5.82 -18.97
C MET A 240 -6.52 6.19 -18.24
N ALA A 241 -5.98 7.37 -18.55
CA ALA A 241 -4.75 7.86 -17.94
C ALA A 241 -4.84 7.91 -16.41
N VAL A 242 -5.96 8.44 -15.86
CA VAL A 242 -6.20 8.50 -14.41
C VAL A 242 -6.26 7.11 -13.78
N VAL A 243 -6.98 6.15 -14.39
CA VAL A 243 -7.12 4.81 -13.85
C VAL A 243 -5.78 4.08 -13.82
N LEU A 244 -5.04 4.10 -14.93
CA LEU A 244 -3.73 3.44 -15.02
C LEU A 244 -2.72 4.08 -14.07
N ALA A 245 -2.71 5.41 -14.01
CA ALA A 245 -1.85 6.16 -13.09
C ALA A 245 -2.18 5.88 -11.62
N PHE A 246 -3.46 5.80 -11.27
CA PHE A 246 -3.90 5.51 -9.91
C PHE A 246 -3.53 4.08 -9.50
N ILE A 247 -3.78 3.10 -10.36
CA ILE A 247 -3.38 1.71 -10.08
C ILE A 247 -1.87 1.64 -9.87
N SER A 248 -1.08 2.27 -10.74
CA SER A 248 0.38 2.35 -10.59
C SER A 248 0.79 3.03 -9.28
N GLY A 249 0.15 4.15 -8.92
CA GLY A 249 0.41 4.87 -7.67
C GLY A 249 0.07 4.07 -6.42
N VAL A 250 -1.05 3.35 -6.41
CA VAL A 250 -1.45 2.49 -5.28
C VAL A 250 -0.51 1.29 -5.13
N VAL A 251 -0.16 0.63 -6.23
CA VAL A 251 0.76 -0.51 -6.20
C VAL A 251 2.16 -0.08 -5.77
N ASN A 252 2.56 1.18 -6.04
CA ASN A 252 3.83 1.76 -5.60
C ASN A 252 3.99 1.83 -4.07
N VAL A 253 2.92 1.67 -3.30
CA VAL A 253 2.98 1.50 -1.83
C VAL A 253 3.89 0.34 -1.42
N ILE A 254 4.09 -0.65 -2.30
CA ILE A 254 5.04 -1.76 -2.09
C ILE A 254 6.37 -1.39 -2.76
N PRO A 255 7.41 -1.00 -1.99
CA PRO A 255 8.69 -0.60 -2.56
C PRO A 255 9.30 -1.71 -3.44
N TYR A 256 10.00 -1.32 -4.48
CA TYR A 256 10.66 -2.15 -5.50
C TYR A 256 9.69 -2.95 -6.39
N VAL A 257 8.71 -3.61 -5.84
CA VAL A 257 7.72 -4.43 -6.58
C VAL A 257 6.69 -3.54 -7.27
N GLY A 258 6.23 -2.51 -6.57
CA GLY A 258 5.18 -1.60 -7.04
C GLY A 258 5.51 -0.89 -8.35
N PRO A 259 6.64 -0.18 -8.44
CA PRO A 259 7.03 0.51 -9.68
C PRO A 259 7.14 -0.42 -10.89
N LEU A 260 7.70 -1.62 -10.69
CA LEU A 260 7.85 -2.60 -11.77
C LEU A 260 6.49 -3.14 -12.23
N THR A 261 5.68 -3.60 -11.30
CA THR A 261 4.38 -4.21 -11.62
C THR A 261 3.37 -3.17 -12.11
N GLY A 262 3.32 -2.00 -11.47
CA GLY A 262 2.46 -0.88 -11.86
C GLY A 262 2.85 -0.30 -13.22
N GLY A 263 4.16 -0.15 -13.46
CA GLY A 263 4.69 0.31 -14.74
C GLY A 263 4.45 -0.70 -15.87
N ALA A 264 4.70 -1.98 -15.63
CA ALA A 264 4.43 -3.04 -16.61
C ALA A 264 2.94 -3.12 -16.95
N PHE A 265 2.06 -3.15 -15.95
CA PHE A 265 0.61 -3.17 -16.13
C PHE A 265 0.13 -1.93 -16.91
N GLY A 266 0.54 -0.73 -16.47
CA GLY A 266 0.14 0.52 -17.11
C GLY A 266 0.63 0.64 -18.55
N THR A 267 1.88 0.19 -18.83
CA THR A 267 2.43 0.16 -20.18
C THR A 267 1.65 -0.77 -21.08
N VAL A 268 1.41 -2.01 -20.66
CA VAL A 268 0.72 -3.01 -21.49
C VAL A 268 -0.71 -2.59 -21.75
N ILE A 269 -1.48 -2.21 -20.73
CA ILE A 269 -2.87 -1.81 -20.90
C ILE A 269 -2.98 -0.50 -21.70
N GLY A 270 -2.11 0.48 -21.42
CA GLY A 270 -2.06 1.73 -22.17
C GLY A 270 -1.76 1.52 -23.66
N PHE A 271 -0.80 0.63 -23.94
CA PHE A 271 -0.45 0.27 -25.32
C PHE A 271 -1.61 -0.42 -26.04
N VAL A 272 -2.18 -1.46 -25.41
CA VAL A 272 -3.31 -2.22 -25.97
C VAL A 272 -4.52 -1.32 -26.25
N SER A 273 -4.83 -0.41 -25.35
CA SER A 273 -6.00 0.46 -25.49
C SER A 273 -5.90 1.49 -26.61
N GLN A 274 -4.69 1.88 -27.01
CA GLN A 274 -4.45 2.93 -27.99
C GLN A 274 -3.97 2.38 -29.35
N TYR A 275 -3.66 1.10 -29.42
CA TYR A 275 -3.03 0.50 -30.61
C TYR A 275 -3.79 0.75 -31.90
N GLU A 276 -5.11 0.55 -31.93
CA GLU A 276 -5.94 0.78 -33.12
C GLU A 276 -6.00 2.25 -33.55
N HIS A 277 -5.58 3.18 -32.69
CA HIS A 277 -5.61 4.61 -32.90
C HIS A 277 -4.21 5.21 -33.18
N LEU A 278 -3.18 4.37 -33.30
CA LEU A 278 -1.80 4.85 -33.49
C LEU A 278 -1.54 5.59 -34.80
N ASN A 279 -2.45 5.46 -35.79
CA ASN A 279 -2.30 6.04 -37.14
C ASN A 279 -0.90 5.74 -37.71
N ASP A 280 -0.11 6.79 -38.02
CA ASP A 280 1.23 6.69 -38.58
C ASP A 280 2.35 6.50 -37.53
N THR A 281 2.03 6.44 -36.22
CA THR A 281 3.05 6.27 -35.18
C THR A 281 3.49 4.82 -35.11
N PRO A 282 4.81 4.52 -35.27
CA PRO A 282 5.31 3.15 -35.14
C PRO A 282 4.97 2.58 -33.75
N ALA A 283 4.37 1.39 -33.73
CA ALA A 283 3.94 0.72 -32.49
C ALA A 283 5.07 0.60 -31.44
N GLY A 284 6.29 0.27 -31.90
CA GLY A 284 7.45 0.20 -31.03
C GLY A 284 7.82 1.53 -30.38
N LEU A 285 7.72 2.64 -31.12
CA LEU A 285 7.99 3.97 -30.57
C LEU A 285 6.97 4.35 -29.52
N TYR A 286 5.69 4.05 -29.78
CA TYR A 286 4.62 4.31 -28.82
C TYR A 286 4.78 3.48 -27.54
N PHE A 287 5.10 2.18 -27.68
CA PHE A 287 5.41 1.32 -26.53
C PHE A 287 6.56 1.88 -25.68
N LEU A 288 7.67 2.29 -26.33
CA LEU A 288 8.81 2.92 -25.66
C LEU A 288 8.43 4.24 -24.98
N THR A 289 7.51 5.01 -25.55
CA THR A 289 7.00 6.24 -24.93
C THR A 289 6.29 5.94 -23.63
N LEU A 290 5.43 4.91 -23.58
CA LEU A 290 4.76 4.48 -22.36
C LEU A 290 5.76 4.00 -21.31
N VAL A 291 6.73 3.15 -21.69
CA VAL A 291 7.80 2.70 -20.80
C VAL A 291 8.57 3.90 -20.24
N ALA A 292 8.93 4.86 -21.11
CA ALA A 292 9.68 6.06 -20.71
C ALA A 292 8.91 6.90 -19.69
N ILE A 293 7.59 7.05 -19.82
CA ILE A 293 6.75 7.77 -18.86
C ILE A 293 6.86 7.13 -17.46
N PHE A 294 6.66 5.81 -17.35
CA PHE A 294 6.75 5.12 -16.07
C PHE A 294 8.18 5.10 -15.51
N VAL A 295 9.19 4.94 -16.34
CA VAL A 295 10.60 5.00 -15.92
C VAL A 295 10.95 6.40 -15.41
N VAL A 296 10.59 7.47 -16.13
CA VAL A 296 10.85 8.85 -15.70
C VAL A 296 10.12 9.15 -14.39
N THR A 297 8.86 8.74 -14.27
CA THR A 297 8.10 8.88 -13.02
C THR A 297 8.79 8.14 -11.87
N HIS A 298 9.26 6.91 -12.10
CA HIS A 298 10.00 6.15 -11.10
C HIS A 298 11.34 6.82 -10.72
N LEU A 299 12.06 7.39 -11.68
CA LEU A 299 13.28 8.16 -11.39
C LEU A 299 12.97 9.40 -10.55
N VAL A 300 11.92 10.13 -10.88
CA VAL A 300 11.46 11.27 -10.06
C VAL A 300 11.08 10.80 -8.65
N ASP A 301 10.39 9.67 -8.54
CA ASP A 301 10.05 9.08 -7.25
C ASP A 301 11.30 8.79 -6.41
N VAL A 302 12.27 8.04 -6.95
CA VAL A 302 13.48 7.63 -6.23
C VAL A 302 14.39 8.81 -5.88
N PHE A 303 14.55 9.79 -6.78
CA PHE A 303 15.51 10.88 -6.58
C PHE A 303 14.90 12.14 -5.95
N VAL A 304 13.57 12.31 -6.03
CA VAL A 304 12.90 13.51 -5.52
C VAL A 304 11.94 13.15 -4.39
N PHE A 305 10.94 12.29 -4.62
CA PHE A 305 9.87 12.07 -3.63
C PHE A 305 10.36 11.28 -2.42
N GLN A 306 11.03 10.16 -2.65
CA GLN A 306 11.50 9.29 -1.57
C GLN A 306 12.47 9.98 -0.61
N PRO A 307 13.50 10.75 -1.05
CA PRO A 307 14.36 11.48 -0.12
C PRO A 307 13.60 12.49 0.74
N TYR A 308 12.63 13.22 0.15
CA TYR A 308 11.85 14.20 0.91
C TYR A 308 10.86 13.56 1.87
N ILE A 309 10.21 12.45 1.47
CA ILE A 309 9.13 11.82 2.21
C ILE A 309 9.68 10.87 3.28
N TYR A 310 10.69 10.07 2.94
CA TYR A 310 11.17 9.00 3.83
C TYR A 310 12.41 9.36 4.64
N ALA A 311 13.12 10.46 4.35
CA ALA A 311 14.36 10.83 5.04
C ALA A 311 14.25 10.79 6.59
N ASN A 312 13.06 11.09 7.11
CA ASN A 312 12.78 11.14 8.56
C ASN A 312 11.79 10.07 9.03
N SER A 313 11.32 9.15 8.16
CA SER A 313 10.24 8.22 8.49
C SER A 313 10.71 6.79 8.71
N VAL A 314 11.60 6.29 7.85
CA VAL A 314 12.09 4.91 7.91
C VAL A 314 13.62 4.93 7.89
N LYS A 315 14.22 4.95 9.08
CA LYS A 315 15.69 5.05 9.25
C LYS A 315 16.37 3.68 9.09
N ALA A 316 15.90 2.85 8.16
CA ALA A 316 16.44 1.53 7.88
C ALA A 316 17.33 1.56 6.63
N HIS A 317 18.27 0.61 6.56
CA HIS A 317 19.07 0.43 5.34
C HIS A 317 18.17 -0.15 4.23
N PRO A 318 18.31 0.28 2.95
CA PRO A 318 17.48 -0.23 1.85
C PRO A 318 17.47 -1.77 1.74
N LEU A 319 18.61 -2.42 2.00
CA LEU A 319 18.71 -3.88 2.02
C LEU A 319 17.85 -4.53 3.13
N GLU A 320 17.76 -3.89 4.30
CA GLU A 320 16.90 -4.38 5.39
C GLU A 320 15.44 -4.35 4.97
N ILE A 321 15.01 -3.23 4.37
CA ILE A 321 13.64 -3.06 3.85
C ILE A 321 13.34 -4.12 2.79
N PHE A 322 14.25 -4.33 1.86
CA PHE A 322 14.09 -5.33 0.80
C PHE A 322 13.92 -6.75 1.36
N ILE A 323 14.78 -7.15 2.30
CA ILE A 323 14.68 -8.48 2.95
C ILE A 323 13.36 -8.61 3.72
N VAL A 324 12.95 -7.57 4.45
CA VAL A 324 11.69 -7.58 5.20
C VAL A 324 10.49 -7.73 4.28
N ILE A 325 10.48 -7.05 3.14
CA ILE A 325 9.42 -7.18 2.14
C ILE A 325 9.37 -8.60 1.56
N LEU A 326 10.53 -9.20 1.22
CA LEU A 326 10.59 -10.58 0.72
C LEU A 326 10.06 -11.60 1.75
N LEU A 327 10.44 -11.45 3.02
CA LEU A 327 9.94 -12.31 4.10
C LEU A 327 8.43 -12.15 4.29
N ALA A 328 7.95 -10.90 4.29
CA ALA A 328 6.54 -10.59 4.45
C ALA A 328 5.71 -11.08 3.25
N ALA A 329 6.25 -11.01 2.03
CA ALA A 329 5.64 -11.58 0.83
C ALA A 329 5.43 -13.09 0.96
N ASN A 330 6.41 -13.80 1.51
CA ASN A 330 6.33 -15.26 1.70
C ASN A 330 5.30 -15.64 2.77
N ILE A 331 5.12 -14.82 3.82
CA ILE A 331 4.21 -15.10 4.93
C ILE A 331 2.76 -14.73 4.58
N GLY A 332 2.54 -13.57 3.99
CA GLY A 332 1.19 -13.00 3.82
C GLY A 332 0.90 -12.44 2.42
N GLY A 333 1.71 -12.81 1.41
CA GLY A 333 1.53 -12.32 0.04
C GLY A 333 1.53 -10.78 -0.05
N ILE A 334 0.63 -10.24 -0.85
CA ILE A 334 0.50 -8.78 -1.08
C ILE A 334 0.18 -8.04 0.24
N VAL A 335 -0.72 -8.59 1.06
CA VAL A 335 -1.08 -7.97 2.35
C VAL A 335 0.14 -7.94 3.28
N GLY A 336 0.92 -9.03 3.31
CA GLY A 336 2.18 -9.07 4.05
C GLY A 336 3.15 -7.98 3.61
N MET A 337 3.33 -7.79 2.31
CA MET A 337 4.20 -6.72 1.77
C MET A 337 3.73 -5.32 2.18
N LEU A 338 2.43 -5.05 2.14
CA LEU A 338 1.86 -3.74 2.53
C LEU A 338 2.13 -3.39 4.00
N VAL A 339 2.04 -4.39 4.90
CA VAL A 339 2.28 -4.17 6.34
C VAL A 339 3.73 -4.40 6.76
N ALA A 340 4.61 -4.77 5.83
CA ALA A 340 6.01 -5.12 6.11
C ALA A 340 6.78 -4.00 6.82
N ILE A 341 6.77 -2.79 6.25
CA ILE A 341 7.50 -1.64 6.78
C ILE A 341 6.93 -1.16 8.12
N PRO A 342 5.60 -0.97 8.29
CA PRO A 342 5.01 -0.69 9.59
C PRO A 342 5.36 -1.71 10.65
N SER A 343 5.23 -3.00 10.35
CA SER A 343 5.56 -4.07 11.29
C SER A 343 7.03 -4.08 11.69
N TYR A 344 7.92 -3.92 10.70
CA TYR A 344 9.35 -3.81 10.95
C TYR A 344 9.71 -2.60 11.81
N THR A 345 9.08 -1.45 11.56
CA THR A 345 9.25 -0.24 12.37
C THR A 345 8.87 -0.49 13.82
N VAL A 346 7.72 -1.12 14.08
CA VAL A 346 7.27 -1.48 15.43
C VAL A 346 8.28 -2.41 16.10
N ILE A 347 8.68 -3.51 15.44
CA ILE A 347 9.63 -4.49 15.97
C ILE A 347 10.97 -3.80 16.30
N ARG A 348 11.45 -2.94 15.41
CA ARG A 348 12.73 -2.24 15.56
C ARG A 348 12.73 -1.26 16.73
N VAL A 349 11.64 -0.50 16.92
CA VAL A 349 11.49 0.41 18.06
C VAL A 349 11.45 -0.37 19.38
N PHE A 350 10.66 -1.45 19.45
CA PHE A 350 10.65 -2.30 20.64
C PHE A 350 12.03 -2.92 20.92
N ALA A 351 12.72 -3.39 19.89
CA ALA A 351 14.08 -3.91 20.04
C ALA A 351 15.03 -2.82 20.58
N ALA A 352 14.94 -1.59 20.09
CA ALA A 352 15.76 -0.48 20.56
C ALA A 352 15.55 -0.15 22.05
N GLU A 353 14.29 -0.18 22.51
CA GLU A 353 13.95 0.17 23.90
C GLU A 353 14.21 -0.98 24.89
N PHE A 354 13.99 -2.24 24.51
CA PHE A 354 14.06 -3.37 25.42
C PHE A 354 15.29 -4.27 25.26
N LEU A 355 15.91 -4.28 24.07
CA LEU A 355 17.03 -5.15 23.72
C LEU A 355 18.31 -4.38 23.42
N SER A 356 18.41 -3.13 23.86
CA SER A 356 19.56 -2.25 23.61
C SER A 356 20.89 -2.77 24.16
N GLN A 357 20.90 -3.74 25.06
CA GLN A 357 22.09 -4.41 25.58
C GLN A 357 22.78 -5.32 24.54
N PHE A 358 22.08 -5.75 23.48
CA PHE A 358 22.65 -6.61 22.44
C PHE A 358 23.33 -5.79 21.34
N LYS A 359 24.59 -6.11 21.02
CA LYS A 359 25.39 -5.41 20.01
C LYS A 359 24.71 -5.38 18.62
N VAL A 360 23.98 -6.43 18.25
CA VAL A 360 23.24 -6.50 16.99
C VAL A 360 22.14 -5.43 16.97
N VAL A 361 21.36 -5.33 18.04
CA VAL A 361 20.30 -4.33 18.17
C VAL A 361 20.89 -2.90 18.17
N GLN A 362 21.99 -2.68 18.87
CA GLN A 362 22.67 -1.37 18.85
C GLN A 362 23.02 -0.93 17.44
N ARG A 363 23.61 -1.82 16.63
CA ARG A 363 23.97 -1.52 15.23
C ARG A 363 22.75 -1.25 14.35
N LEU A 364 21.70 -2.07 14.47
CA LEU A 364 20.46 -1.90 13.69
C LEU A 364 19.69 -0.62 14.06
N THR A 365 19.83 -0.14 15.32
CA THR A 365 19.05 1.01 15.82
C THR A 365 19.87 2.29 15.97
N GLN A 366 21.16 2.27 15.65
CA GLN A 366 22.07 3.41 15.82
C GLN A 366 21.54 4.68 15.12
N ARG A 367 21.11 4.58 13.87
CA ARG A 367 20.53 5.69 13.10
C ARG A 367 19.22 6.26 13.68
N MET A 368 18.52 5.48 14.51
CA MET A 368 17.31 5.96 15.18
C MET A 368 17.63 6.80 16.44
N LYS A 369 18.77 6.55 17.10
CA LYS A 369 19.15 7.22 18.33
C LYS A 369 19.77 8.59 18.08
N GLU A 370 20.49 8.77 16.97
CA GLU A 370 21.16 10.02 16.60
C GLU A 370 20.22 11.23 16.44
N ASP A 371 18.90 11.02 16.35
CA ASP A 371 17.91 12.09 16.18
C ASP A 371 16.97 12.25 17.40
N ILE A 372 17.18 11.47 18.46
CA ILE A 372 16.41 11.57 19.71
C ILE A 372 17.21 12.37 20.76
N GLU A 373 18.53 12.50 20.57
CA GLU A 373 19.43 13.38 21.31
C GLU A 373 19.54 14.77 20.64
#